data_0398b1a61fafcdf428082fe421daf9d3
#
_entry.id   0398b1a61fafcdf428082fe421daf9d3
#
_cell.length_a   1.000
_cell.length_b   1.000
_cell.length_c   1.000
_cell.angle_alpha   90.00
_cell.angle_beta   90.00
_cell.angle_gamma   90.00
#
_symmetry.space_group_name_H-M   'P 1'
#
loop_
_entity.id
_entity.type
_entity.pdbx_description
1 polymer ?
#
loop_
_entity_poly.entity_id
_entity_poly.type
_entity_poly.pdbx_seq_one_letter_code
_entity_poly.pdbx_strand_id
1 'polypeptide(L)'
;RRQRQMCIRDSHMRRKEAVDTLTHIMVQEALQNAQRTYVMMPTDTVLEMVNDAFYDVAHGSRSDTKTILAYDALRAMPRMDESEFHALALLLLFHYSRNTDNYDAGHLKSYTEKYVVPFVGKLPDEYSGYQQLEYLHCVSLENKDIAFGQVMHDSYPLIFAFRGCMKAELLSVYPSWPEGSIVSSLYNSYYKPAAVDESMLSELMNDMGIEDTGRREGILAIVESRPVPYDKKEMEYTLGKISPELEKMREAWDNSMLRRSSLTLMGM
;
A
#
# COMPACT_ATOMS: atom_id res chain seq x y z
N ARG A 1 -9.86 2.91 -49.34
CA ARG A 1 -10.95 1.90 -49.23
C ARG A 1 -10.55 0.69 -48.37
N ARG A 2 -9.36 0.08 -48.57
CA ARG A 2 -8.93 -1.10 -47.77
C ARG A 2 -8.82 -0.81 -46.25
N GLN A 3 -8.28 0.33 -45.87
CA GLN A 3 -8.18 0.70 -44.44
C GLN A 3 -9.56 0.89 -43.78
N ARG A 4 -10.54 1.51 -44.45
CA ARG A 4 -11.91 1.64 -43.94
C ARG A 4 -12.62 0.28 -43.80
N GLN A 5 -12.40 -0.64 -44.72
CA GLN A 5 -12.97 -1.99 -44.61
C GLN A 5 -12.34 -2.81 -43.48
N MET A 6 -11.02 -2.64 -43.23
CA MET A 6 -10.33 -3.26 -42.05
C MET A 6 -10.88 -2.72 -40.72
N CYS A 7 -11.00 -1.40 -40.56
CA CYS A 7 -11.57 -0.79 -39.36
C CYS A 7 -13.04 -1.21 -39.09
N ILE A 8 -13.85 -1.34 -40.15
CA ILE A 8 -15.24 -1.81 -39.99
C ILE A 8 -15.29 -3.29 -39.59
N ARG A 9 -14.44 -4.12 -40.18
CA ARG A 9 -14.34 -5.55 -39.86
C ARG A 9 -13.85 -5.77 -38.43
N ASP A 10 -12.85 -5.02 -37.96
CA ASP A 10 -12.33 -5.08 -36.61
C ASP A 10 -13.35 -4.58 -35.58
N SER A 11 -14.12 -3.53 -35.91
CA SER A 11 -15.19 -3.06 -35.00
C SER A 11 -16.37 -4.04 -34.96
N HIS A 12 -16.69 -4.75 -36.03
CA HIS A 12 -17.72 -5.79 -36.01
C HIS A 12 -17.26 -7.05 -35.28
N MET A 13 -16.00 -7.47 -35.42
CA MET A 13 -15.43 -8.58 -34.65
C MET A 13 -15.43 -8.27 -33.17
N ARG A 14 -14.92 -7.10 -32.76
CA ARG A 14 -14.94 -6.66 -31.36
C ARG A 14 -16.37 -6.60 -30.80
N ARG A 15 -17.33 -6.14 -31.60
CA ARG A 15 -18.75 -6.10 -31.19
C ARG A 15 -19.33 -7.50 -30.99
N LYS A 16 -19.00 -8.45 -31.84
CA LYS A 16 -19.46 -9.84 -31.74
C LYS A 16 -18.86 -10.50 -30.50
N GLU A 17 -17.54 -10.36 -30.29
CA GLU A 17 -16.85 -10.85 -29.10
C GLU A 17 -17.44 -10.25 -27.82
N ALA A 18 -17.70 -8.95 -27.79
CA ALA A 18 -18.34 -8.29 -26.64
C ALA A 18 -19.76 -8.82 -26.39
N VAL A 19 -20.55 -9.06 -27.44
CA VAL A 19 -21.88 -9.66 -27.28
C VAL A 19 -21.78 -11.09 -26.76
N ASP A 20 -20.88 -11.90 -27.29
CA ASP A 20 -20.67 -13.28 -26.85
C ASP A 20 -20.22 -13.31 -25.37
N THR A 21 -19.30 -12.43 -24.97
CA THR A 21 -18.85 -12.28 -23.56
C THR A 21 -20.01 -11.92 -22.65
N LEU A 22 -20.85 -10.96 -23.04
CA LEU A 22 -22.02 -10.53 -22.26
C LEU A 22 -23.16 -11.56 -22.20
N THR A 23 -23.12 -12.66 -22.97
CA THR A 23 -24.09 -13.76 -22.83
C THR A 23 -23.80 -14.67 -21.64
N HIS A 24 -22.59 -14.61 -21.08
CA HIS A 24 -22.24 -15.41 -19.91
C HIS A 24 -22.89 -14.85 -18.62
N ILE A 25 -23.60 -15.68 -17.88
CA ILE A 25 -24.33 -15.29 -16.64
C ILE A 25 -23.41 -14.63 -15.64
N MET A 26 -22.18 -15.15 -15.43
CA MET A 26 -21.19 -14.59 -14.53
C MET A 26 -20.81 -13.14 -14.91
N VAL A 27 -20.65 -12.87 -16.21
CA VAL A 27 -20.32 -11.53 -16.71
C VAL A 27 -21.50 -10.58 -16.58
N GLN A 28 -22.73 -11.05 -16.82
CA GLN A 28 -23.95 -10.25 -16.65
C GLN A 28 -24.15 -9.86 -15.18
N GLU A 29 -23.97 -10.79 -14.25
CA GLU A 29 -24.06 -10.54 -12.81
C GLU A 29 -22.97 -9.56 -12.35
N ALA A 30 -21.73 -9.75 -12.82
CA ALA A 30 -20.61 -8.83 -12.57
C ALA A 30 -20.92 -7.41 -13.05
N LEU A 31 -21.45 -7.27 -14.27
CA LEU A 31 -21.86 -5.97 -14.82
C LEU A 31 -22.95 -5.30 -13.98
N GLN A 32 -23.97 -6.07 -13.56
CA GLN A 32 -25.04 -5.53 -12.72
C GLN A 32 -24.51 -5.05 -11.36
N ASN A 33 -23.61 -5.80 -10.74
CA ASN A 33 -23.00 -5.42 -9.47
C ASN A 33 -22.09 -4.20 -9.62
N ALA A 34 -21.28 -4.12 -10.68
CA ALA A 34 -20.49 -2.93 -11.01
C ALA A 34 -21.38 -1.67 -11.16
N GLN A 35 -22.48 -1.80 -11.90
CA GLN A 35 -23.45 -0.70 -12.07
C GLN A 35 -24.10 -0.30 -10.74
N ARG A 36 -24.51 -1.25 -9.90
CA ARG A 36 -25.08 -0.97 -8.57
C ARG A 36 -24.10 -0.22 -7.70
N THR A 37 -22.83 -0.69 -7.62
CA THR A 37 -21.77 -0.05 -6.84
C THR A 37 -21.58 1.40 -7.27
N TYR A 38 -21.46 1.65 -8.58
CA TYR A 38 -21.27 3.00 -9.09
C TYR A 38 -22.49 3.91 -8.85
N VAL A 39 -23.71 3.40 -8.97
CA VAL A 39 -24.92 4.18 -8.68
C VAL A 39 -24.99 4.57 -7.20
N MET A 40 -24.54 3.71 -6.30
CA MET A 40 -24.52 3.99 -4.86
C MET A 40 -23.40 4.95 -4.46
N MET A 41 -22.25 4.86 -5.12
CA MET A 41 -21.06 5.67 -4.85
C MET A 41 -20.47 6.22 -6.18
N PRO A 42 -21.06 7.29 -6.76
CA PRO A 42 -20.68 7.79 -8.08
C PRO A 42 -19.43 8.67 -8.03
N THR A 43 -18.27 8.05 -7.77
CA THR A 43 -16.96 8.70 -7.80
C THR A 43 -16.08 8.12 -8.90
N ASP A 44 -15.11 8.89 -9.38
CA ASP A 44 -14.17 8.43 -10.40
C ASP A 44 -13.36 7.22 -9.90
N THR A 45 -12.95 7.22 -8.63
CA THR A 45 -12.23 6.10 -8.01
C THR A 45 -13.05 4.82 -8.03
N VAL A 46 -14.34 4.89 -7.64
CA VAL A 46 -15.23 3.71 -7.68
C VAL A 46 -15.44 3.25 -9.12
N LEU A 47 -15.57 4.18 -10.08
CA LEU A 47 -15.70 3.83 -11.49
C LEU A 47 -14.47 3.05 -12.00
N GLU A 48 -13.27 3.50 -11.66
CA GLU A 48 -12.03 2.80 -12.01
C GLU A 48 -11.99 1.40 -11.38
N MET A 49 -12.24 1.30 -10.08
CA MET A 49 -12.24 0.01 -9.36
C MET A 49 -13.21 -1.01 -9.97
N VAL A 50 -14.48 -0.61 -10.23
CA VAL A 50 -15.46 -1.53 -10.79
C VAL A 50 -15.17 -1.90 -12.24
N ASN A 51 -14.58 -0.99 -13.01
CA ASN A 51 -14.15 -1.26 -14.39
C ASN A 51 -12.99 -2.26 -14.43
N ASP A 52 -11.99 -2.11 -13.58
CA ASP A 52 -10.84 -3.01 -13.52
C ASP A 52 -11.28 -4.42 -13.08
N ALA A 53 -12.08 -4.51 -12.02
CA ALA A 53 -12.62 -5.79 -11.57
C ALA A 53 -13.54 -6.44 -12.63
N PHE A 54 -14.38 -5.65 -13.30
CA PHE A 54 -15.23 -6.14 -14.38
C PHE A 54 -14.42 -6.60 -15.59
N TYR A 55 -13.34 -5.89 -15.94
CA TYR A 55 -12.42 -6.29 -17.02
C TYR A 55 -11.81 -7.66 -16.74
N ASP A 56 -11.35 -7.91 -15.51
CA ASP A 56 -10.80 -9.20 -15.11
C ASP A 56 -11.84 -10.34 -15.20
N VAL A 57 -13.09 -10.07 -14.85
CA VAL A 57 -14.18 -11.06 -14.99
C VAL A 57 -14.54 -11.33 -16.46
N ALA A 58 -14.58 -10.27 -17.27
CA ALA A 58 -15.00 -10.36 -18.66
C ALA A 58 -13.98 -11.06 -19.58
N HIS A 59 -12.68 -10.96 -19.25
CA HIS A 59 -11.59 -11.47 -20.08
C HIS A 59 -10.83 -12.64 -19.45
N GLY A 60 -11.07 -12.92 -18.17
CA GLY A 60 -10.42 -14.01 -17.46
C GLY A 60 -11.08 -15.38 -17.65
N SER A 61 -10.39 -16.42 -17.21
CA SER A 61 -10.92 -17.79 -17.20
C SER A 61 -11.65 -18.05 -15.88
N ARG A 62 -12.77 -18.80 -15.94
CA ARG A 62 -13.52 -19.23 -14.73
C ARG A 62 -12.71 -20.09 -13.75
N SER A 63 -11.61 -20.66 -14.19
CA SER A 63 -10.70 -21.44 -13.36
C SER A 63 -9.54 -20.63 -12.78
N ASP A 64 -9.42 -19.36 -13.18
CA ASP A 64 -8.37 -18.47 -12.70
C ASP A 64 -8.78 -17.82 -11.38
N THR A 65 -7.90 -17.93 -10.38
CA THR A 65 -8.13 -17.37 -9.05
C THR A 65 -8.38 -15.86 -9.08
N LYS A 66 -7.64 -15.10 -9.93
CA LYS A 66 -7.83 -13.67 -10.08
C LYS A 66 -9.23 -13.33 -10.57
N THR A 67 -9.73 -14.07 -11.57
CA THR A 67 -11.10 -13.90 -12.12
C THR A 67 -12.17 -14.17 -11.07
N ILE A 68 -11.99 -15.26 -10.27
CA ILE A 68 -12.93 -15.60 -9.21
C ILE A 68 -12.94 -14.51 -8.12
N LEU A 69 -11.77 -14.05 -7.67
CA LEU A 69 -11.66 -12.98 -6.68
C LEU A 69 -12.29 -11.67 -7.17
N ALA A 70 -12.02 -11.28 -8.42
CA ALA A 70 -12.63 -10.09 -9.01
C ALA A 70 -14.16 -10.18 -9.07
N TYR A 71 -14.70 -11.36 -9.40
CA TYR A 71 -16.13 -11.61 -9.40
C TYR A 71 -16.72 -11.52 -7.99
N ASP A 72 -16.10 -12.14 -6.99
CA ASP A 72 -16.55 -12.09 -5.61
C ASP A 72 -16.43 -10.66 -5.03
N ALA A 73 -15.39 -9.92 -5.37
CA ALA A 73 -15.25 -8.52 -5.02
C ALA A 73 -16.40 -7.68 -5.57
N LEU A 74 -16.75 -7.82 -6.87
CA LEU A 74 -17.91 -7.14 -7.46
C LEU A 74 -19.25 -7.49 -6.79
N ARG A 75 -19.38 -8.68 -6.21
CA ARG A 75 -20.57 -9.07 -5.44
C ARG A 75 -20.59 -8.45 -4.03
N ALA A 76 -19.45 -8.20 -3.45
CA ALA A 76 -19.32 -7.57 -2.13
C ALA A 76 -19.52 -6.04 -2.20
N MET A 77 -18.91 -5.38 -3.19
CA MET A 77 -18.88 -3.92 -3.33
C MET A 77 -20.24 -3.21 -3.17
N PRO A 78 -21.37 -3.70 -3.74
CA PRO A 78 -22.68 -3.02 -3.57
C PRO A 78 -23.23 -3.05 -2.14
N ARG A 79 -22.57 -3.76 -1.22
CA ARG A 79 -22.97 -3.88 0.19
C ARG A 79 -22.07 -3.06 1.12
N MET A 80 -21.09 -2.38 0.55
CA MET A 80 -20.11 -1.57 1.27
C MET A 80 -20.43 -0.09 1.11
N ASP A 81 -20.06 0.67 2.10
CA ASP A 81 -20.07 2.13 2.04
C ASP A 81 -18.64 2.71 1.85
N GLU A 82 -18.54 4.02 1.71
CA GLU A 82 -17.27 4.72 1.49
C GLU A 82 -16.29 4.50 2.66
N SER A 83 -16.80 4.41 3.90
CA SER A 83 -15.96 4.25 5.09
C SER A 83 -15.27 2.88 5.14
N GLU A 84 -15.96 1.85 4.69
CA GLU A 84 -15.45 0.49 4.60
C GLU A 84 -14.37 0.38 3.51
N PHE A 85 -14.54 1.03 2.35
CA PHE A 85 -13.47 1.13 1.35
C PHE A 85 -12.24 1.86 1.87
N HIS A 86 -12.42 2.93 2.66
CA HIS A 86 -11.30 3.65 3.26
C HIS A 86 -10.54 2.77 4.26
N ALA A 87 -11.24 1.95 5.05
CA ALA A 87 -10.61 1.00 5.96
C ALA A 87 -9.77 -0.03 5.19
N LEU A 88 -10.29 -0.61 4.09
CA LEU A 88 -9.55 -1.53 3.24
C LEU A 88 -8.31 -0.88 2.61
N ALA A 89 -8.46 0.35 2.09
CA ALA A 89 -7.35 1.10 1.50
C ALA A 89 -6.22 1.34 2.51
N LEU A 90 -6.53 1.75 3.74
CA LEU A 90 -5.54 1.96 4.79
C LEU A 90 -4.85 0.66 5.23
N LEU A 91 -5.60 -0.44 5.35
CA LEU A 91 -5.03 -1.75 5.63
C LEU A 91 -4.07 -2.19 4.52
N LEU A 92 -4.45 -1.99 3.25
CA LEU A 92 -3.59 -2.30 2.10
C LEU A 92 -2.31 -1.47 2.13
N LEU A 93 -2.41 -0.15 2.35
CA LEU A 93 -1.28 0.77 2.36
C LEU A 93 -0.26 0.46 3.45
N PHE A 94 -0.70 0.02 4.63
CA PHE A 94 0.18 -0.12 5.79
C PHE A 94 0.58 -1.56 6.15
N HIS A 95 -0.25 -2.56 5.82
CA HIS A 95 0.08 -3.97 6.10
C HIS A 95 0.61 -4.73 4.89
N TYR A 96 0.18 -4.37 3.68
CA TYR A 96 0.41 -5.19 2.48
C TYR A 96 1.17 -4.47 1.38
N SER A 97 1.40 -3.16 1.55
CA SER A 97 2.23 -2.39 0.63
C SER A 97 3.26 -1.55 1.41
N ARG A 98 4.31 -1.17 0.72
CA ARG A 98 5.34 -0.27 1.24
C ARG A 98 5.89 0.58 0.11
N ASN A 99 5.94 1.89 0.32
CA ASN A 99 6.60 2.78 -0.64
C ASN A 99 8.09 2.88 -0.31
N THR A 100 8.91 2.41 -1.23
CA THR A 100 10.37 2.41 -1.12
C THR A 100 10.99 3.81 -1.18
N ASP A 101 10.26 4.79 -1.74
CA ASP A 101 10.70 6.18 -1.77
C ASP A 101 10.57 6.88 -0.40
N ASN A 102 9.91 6.25 0.57
CA ASN A 102 9.76 6.79 1.93
C ASN A 102 11.02 6.62 2.79
N TYR A 103 12.19 6.84 2.23
CA TYR A 103 13.46 6.62 2.94
C TYR A 103 13.87 7.74 3.91
N ASP A 104 13.15 8.85 3.99
CA ASP A 104 13.34 9.91 4.99
C ASP A 104 12.01 10.58 5.41
N ALA A 105 12.08 11.50 6.39
CA ALA A 105 10.92 12.19 6.93
C ALA A 105 10.18 13.04 5.89
N GLY A 106 10.88 13.66 4.95
CA GLY A 106 10.29 14.52 3.91
C GLY A 106 9.47 13.72 2.91
N HIS A 107 10.02 12.61 2.43
CA HIS A 107 9.34 11.69 1.51
C HIS A 107 8.14 11.03 2.20
N LEU A 108 8.30 10.56 3.44
CA LEU A 108 7.21 9.97 4.22
C LEU A 108 6.06 10.96 4.46
N LYS A 109 6.38 12.24 4.76
CA LYS A 109 5.39 13.32 4.88
C LYS A 109 4.64 13.50 3.58
N SER A 110 5.34 13.67 2.46
CA SER A 110 4.74 13.88 1.13
C SER A 110 3.86 12.70 0.71
N TYR A 111 4.31 11.47 0.99
CA TYR A 111 3.52 10.27 0.76
C TYR A 111 2.23 10.27 1.58
N THR A 112 2.33 10.60 2.87
CA THR A 112 1.16 10.66 3.77
C THR A 112 0.14 11.69 3.27
N GLU A 113 0.59 12.90 2.94
CA GLU A 113 -0.29 13.97 2.44
C GLU A 113 -1.00 13.57 1.15
N LYS A 114 -0.33 12.88 0.25
CA LYS A 114 -0.87 12.50 -1.05
C LYS A 114 -1.74 11.26 -1.03
N TYR A 115 -1.32 10.20 -0.34
CA TYR A 115 -1.91 8.87 -0.48
C TYR A 115 -2.66 8.38 0.76
N VAL A 116 -2.43 8.97 1.95
CA VAL A 116 -3.05 8.50 3.19
C VAL A 116 -4.18 9.42 3.64
N VAL A 117 -3.94 10.73 3.61
CA VAL A 117 -4.92 11.75 4.05
C VAL A 117 -6.31 11.59 3.44
N PRO A 118 -6.47 11.23 2.15
CA PRO A 118 -7.81 11.07 1.56
C PRO A 118 -8.69 10.04 2.28
N PHE A 119 -8.10 9.08 2.98
CA PHE A 119 -8.81 7.96 3.61
C PHE A 119 -9.01 8.10 5.12
N VAL A 120 -8.22 8.94 5.82
CA VAL A 120 -8.17 8.99 7.29
C VAL A 120 -9.47 9.52 7.92
N GLY A 121 -10.14 10.46 7.26
CA GLY A 121 -11.27 11.21 7.84
C GLY A 121 -12.65 10.52 7.77
N LYS A 122 -12.73 9.32 7.21
CA LYS A 122 -14.00 8.66 6.90
C LYS A 122 -13.91 7.15 7.16
N LEU A 123 -13.46 6.76 8.33
CA LEU A 123 -13.46 5.36 8.76
C LEU A 123 -14.79 4.97 9.36
N PRO A 124 -15.14 3.66 9.41
CA PRO A 124 -16.32 3.22 10.15
C PRO A 124 -16.23 3.65 11.61
N ASP A 125 -17.24 4.39 12.08
CA ASP A 125 -17.31 4.89 13.46
C ASP A 125 -17.60 3.79 14.46
N GLU A 126 -18.30 2.72 14.03
CA GLU A 126 -18.74 1.63 14.87
C GLU A 126 -18.06 0.30 14.53
N TYR A 127 -18.01 -0.58 15.51
CA TYR A 127 -17.53 -1.97 15.33
C TYR A 127 -18.31 -2.73 14.25
N SER A 128 -19.58 -2.41 14.05
CA SER A 128 -20.47 -3.03 13.06
C SER A 128 -19.94 -2.91 11.62
N GLY A 129 -19.31 -1.80 11.23
CA GLY A 129 -18.73 -1.65 9.91
C GLY A 129 -17.56 -2.64 9.67
N TYR A 130 -16.73 -2.85 10.67
CA TYR A 130 -15.66 -3.86 10.57
C TYR A 130 -16.21 -5.29 10.59
N GLN A 131 -17.29 -5.57 11.33
CA GLN A 131 -17.98 -6.86 11.26
C GLN A 131 -18.63 -7.07 9.87
N GLN A 132 -19.13 -6.01 9.23
CA GLN A 132 -19.63 -6.08 7.87
C GLN A 132 -18.52 -6.47 6.89
N LEU A 133 -17.32 -5.87 7.00
CA LEU A 133 -16.16 -6.25 6.21
C LEU A 133 -15.74 -7.70 6.44
N GLU A 134 -15.80 -8.19 7.68
CA GLU A 134 -15.53 -9.59 8.00
C GLU A 134 -16.62 -10.53 7.42
N TYR A 135 -17.88 -10.15 7.55
CA TYR A 135 -19.00 -10.90 6.94
C TYR A 135 -18.90 -10.98 5.41
N LEU A 136 -18.39 -9.92 4.77
CA LEU A 136 -18.11 -9.89 3.34
C LEU A 136 -16.80 -10.61 2.96
N HIS A 137 -16.11 -11.19 3.93
CA HIS A 137 -14.82 -11.85 3.74
C HIS A 137 -13.70 -10.94 3.22
N CYS A 138 -13.81 -9.62 3.40
CA CYS A 138 -12.77 -8.66 3.01
C CYS A 138 -11.67 -8.55 4.07
N VAL A 139 -12.01 -8.69 5.35
CA VAL A 139 -11.06 -8.68 6.47
C VAL A 139 -11.23 -9.90 7.37
N SER A 140 -10.22 -10.18 8.18
CA SER A 140 -10.28 -11.04 9.36
C SER A 140 -10.02 -10.19 10.58
N LEU A 141 -10.85 -10.32 11.62
CA LEU A 141 -10.68 -9.63 12.89
C LEU A 141 -9.83 -10.46 13.84
N GLU A 142 -8.64 -9.97 14.15
CA GLU A 142 -7.64 -10.67 14.95
C GLU A 142 -7.84 -10.40 16.45
N ASN A 143 -7.36 -11.33 17.28
CA ASN A 143 -7.34 -11.12 18.74
C ASN A 143 -6.17 -10.25 19.19
N LYS A 144 -5.18 -10.00 18.34
CA LYS A 144 -3.98 -9.25 18.63
C LYS A 144 -4.12 -7.81 18.10
N ASP A 145 -3.91 -6.85 19.00
CA ASP A 145 -3.80 -5.43 18.62
C ASP A 145 -2.39 -5.13 18.10
N ILE A 146 -2.30 -4.44 16.96
CA ILE A 146 -1.06 -3.92 16.40
C ILE A 146 -1.18 -2.41 16.30
N ALA A 147 -0.45 -1.68 17.16
CA ALA A 147 -0.44 -0.22 17.15
C ALA A 147 0.16 0.32 15.84
N PHE A 148 -0.33 1.46 15.36
CA PHE A 148 0.18 2.08 14.14
C PHE A 148 1.70 2.34 14.19
N GLY A 149 2.18 2.81 15.34
CA GLY A 149 3.62 3.00 15.54
C GLY A 149 4.43 1.72 15.37
N GLN A 150 3.90 0.55 15.76
CA GLN A 150 4.56 -0.74 15.53
C GLN A 150 4.59 -1.09 14.04
N VAL A 151 3.48 -0.86 13.32
CA VAL A 151 3.43 -1.07 11.87
C VAL A 151 4.50 -0.23 11.16
N MET A 152 4.62 1.05 11.53
CA MET A 152 5.62 1.95 10.94
C MET A 152 7.06 1.55 11.28
N HIS A 153 7.31 1.17 12.53
CA HIS A 153 8.62 0.73 12.98
C HIS A 153 9.10 -0.53 12.23
N ASP A 154 8.21 -1.49 12.03
CA ASP A 154 8.51 -2.75 11.36
C ASP A 154 8.61 -2.60 9.83
N SER A 155 7.78 -1.73 9.24
CA SER A 155 7.75 -1.51 7.79
C SER A 155 8.92 -0.65 7.29
N TYR A 156 9.45 0.25 8.12
CA TYR A 156 10.51 1.19 7.76
C TYR A 156 11.68 1.15 8.76
N PRO A 157 12.36 0.00 8.94
CA PRO A 157 13.34 -0.18 10.01
C PRO A 157 14.54 0.78 9.91
N LEU A 158 15.01 1.12 8.71
CA LEU A 158 16.09 2.09 8.57
C LEU A 158 15.68 3.54 8.86
N ILE A 159 14.38 3.80 9.01
CA ILE A 159 13.89 5.11 9.43
C ILE A 159 13.68 5.14 10.94
N PHE A 160 12.98 4.15 11.50
CA PHE A 160 12.52 4.15 12.87
C PHE A 160 13.33 3.27 13.82
N ALA A 161 13.90 2.16 13.33
CA ALA A 161 14.66 1.22 14.15
C ALA A 161 16.18 1.41 14.08
N PHE A 162 16.70 2.34 13.27
CA PHE A 162 18.11 2.70 13.18
C PHE A 162 18.32 4.14 13.62
N ARG A 163 19.17 4.34 14.63
CA ARG A 163 19.47 5.69 15.17
C ARG A 163 20.19 6.60 14.16
N GLY A 164 20.91 6.03 13.22
CA GLY A 164 21.81 6.75 12.34
C GLY A 164 23.25 6.75 12.83
N CYS A 165 24.14 7.30 12.03
CA CYS A 165 25.58 7.39 12.27
C CYS A 165 26.14 8.76 11.84
N MET A 166 27.40 9.04 12.15
CA MET A 166 28.09 10.19 11.56
C MET A 166 28.35 9.93 10.07
N LYS A 167 28.20 10.94 9.24
CA LYS A 167 28.46 10.84 7.79
C LYS A 167 29.87 10.32 7.51
N ALA A 168 30.85 10.70 8.34
CA ALA A 168 32.23 10.25 8.23
C ALA A 168 32.38 8.72 8.38
N GLU A 169 31.54 8.06 9.15
CA GLU A 169 31.59 6.59 9.32
C GLU A 169 31.22 5.89 8.00
N LEU A 170 30.15 6.31 7.33
CA LEU A 170 29.76 5.78 6.01
C LEU A 170 30.86 6.06 4.96
N LEU A 171 31.40 7.27 4.95
CA LEU A 171 32.47 7.67 4.02
C LEU A 171 33.80 6.94 4.28
N SER A 172 34.06 6.50 5.51
CA SER A 172 35.25 5.69 5.82
C SER A 172 35.22 4.28 5.23
N VAL A 173 34.02 3.70 5.11
CA VAL A 173 33.82 2.37 4.49
C VAL A 173 33.78 2.50 2.97
N TYR A 174 33.04 3.47 2.46
CA TYR A 174 32.95 3.75 1.03
C TYR A 174 32.96 5.27 0.77
N PRO A 175 34.04 5.83 0.21
CA PRO A 175 34.18 7.29 0.04
C PRO A 175 33.29 7.92 -1.03
N SER A 176 32.84 7.11 -2.03
CA SER A 176 32.19 7.62 -3.26
C SER A 176 30.68 7.47 -3.25
N TRP A 177 30.01 7.83 -2.13
CA TRP A 177 28.56 7.85 -2.08
C TRP A 177 27.99 8.88 -3.08
N PRO A 178 27.02 8.50 -3.94
CA PRO A 178 26.34 9.42 -4.81
C PRO A 178 25.61 10.53 -4.02
N GLU A 179 25.37 11.66 -4.68
CA GLU A 179 24.54 12.72 -4.09
C GLU A 179 23.12 12.21 -3.82
N GLY A 180 22.59 12.51 -2.63
CA GLY A 180 21.26 12.06 -2.21
C GLY A 180 21.20 10.66 -1.64
N SER A 181 22.26 9.84 -1.75
CA SER A 181 22.27 8.46 -1.20
C SER A 181 22.54 8.38 0.31
N ILE A 182 22.93 9.47 0.93
CA ILE A 182 23.03 9.66 2.39
C ILE A 182 22.07 10.78 2.79
N VAL A 183 21.12 10.47 3.65
CA VAL A 183 20.07 11.38 4.11
C VAL A 183 20.14 11.58 5.62
N SER A 184 19.42 12.60 6.13
CA SER A 184 19.32 12.82 7.57
C SER A 184 18.52 11.73 8.26
N SER A 185 18.98 11.28 9.42
CA SER A 185 18.21 10.42 10.31
C SER A 185 17.14 11.24 11.06
N LEU A 186 16.13 10.57 11.59
CA LEU A 186 15.17 11.15 12.53
C LEU A 186 15.80 11.51 13.88
N TYR A 187 16.89 10.86 14.21
CA TYR A 187 17.55 10.95 15.51
C TYR A 187 18.76 11.87 15.47
N ASN A 188 18.69 12.94 16.24
CA ASN A 188 19.78 13.92 16.38
C ASN A 188 20.26 14.52 15.02
N SER A 189 21.55 14.82 14.92
CA SER A 189 22.19 15.27 13.67
C SER A 189 22.91 14.12 12.95
N TYR A 190 22.37 12.92 13.03
CA TYR A 190 22.89 11.73 12.38
C TYR A 190 22.39 11.59 10.95
N TYR A 191 23.06 10.71 10.23
CA TYR A 191 22.78 10.36 8.83
C TYR A 191 22.55 8.87 8.70
N LYS A 192 21.91 8.50 7.58
CA LYS A 192 21.66 7.11 7.21
C LYS A 192 21.69 6.95 5.69
N PRO A 193 21.87 5.72 5.15
CA PRO A 193 21.63 5.44 3.74
C PRO A 193 20.17 5.78 3.34
N ALA A 194 19.98 6.22 2.09
CA ALA A 194 18.65 6.49 1.52
C ALA A 194 17.94 5.18 1.16
N ALA A 195 17.63 4.40 2.19
CA ALA A 195 16.95 3.12 2.08
C ALA A 195 15.94 2.98 3.22
N VAL A 196 14.89 2.19 3.02
CA VAL A 196 13.85 1.93 4.04
C VAL A 196 14.14 0.69 4.87
N ASP A 197 14.87 -0.28 4.29
CA ASP A 197 15.27 -1.54 4.91
C ASP A 197 16.59 -2.08 4.31
N GLU A 198 17.02 -3.26 4.76
CA GLU A 198 18.24 -3.92 4.29
C GLU A 198 18.18 -4.39 2.83
N SER A 199 16.99 -4.77 2.33
CA SER A 199 16.83 -5.16 0.93
C SER A 199 17.12 -3.99 0.01
N MET A 200 16.50 -2.84 0.28
CA MET A 200 16.76 -1.62 -0.45
C MET A 200 18.17 -1.08 -0.26
N LEU A 201 18.74 -1.25 0.94
CA LEU A 201 20.16 -0.92 1.16
C LEU A 201 21.06 -1.78 0.28
N SER A 202 20.74 -3.06 0.11
CA SER A 202 21.46 -3.96 -0.78
C SER A 202 21.33 -3.56 -2.26
N GLU A 203 20.14 -3.15 -2.68
CA GLU A 203 19.90 -2.60 -4.02
C GLU A 203 20.67 -1.30 -4.24
N LEU A 204 20.63 -0.38 -3.29
CA LEU A 204 21.41 0.86 -3.33
C LEU A 204 22.91 0.57 -3.46
N MET A 205 23.44 -0.40 -2.72
CA MET A 205 24.85 -0.82 -2.83
C MET A 205 25.16 -1.43 -4.21
N ASN A 206 24.23 -2.16 -4.83
CA ASN A 206 24.37 -2.68 -6.18
C ASN A 206 24.44 -1.54 -7.21
N ASP A 207 23.53 -0.57 -7.10
CA ASP A 207 23.46 0.60 -8.00
C ASP A 207 24.74 1.47 -7.88
N MET A 208 25.33 1.50 -6.70
CA MET A 208 26.63 2.17 -6.44
C MET A 208 27.84 1.37 -6.96
N GLY A 209 27.63 0.14 -7.46
CA GLY A 209 28.70 -0.73 -7.93
C GLY A 209 29.61 -1.25 -6.80
N ILE A 210 29.10 -1.38 -5.56
CA ILE A 210 29.86 -1.93 -4.44
C ILE A 210 29.82 -3.46 -4.52
N GLU A 211 30.80 -4.06 -5.18
CA GLU A 211 30.95 -5.51 -5.29
C GLU A 211 31.76 -6.11 -4.13
N ASP A 212 32.61 -5.31 -3.49
CA ASP A 212 33.46 -5.73 -2.39
C ASP A 212 32.65 -6.14 -1.15
N THR A 213 32.72 -7.41 -0.78
CA THR A 213 31.96 -7.99 0.34
C THR A 213 32.29 -7.32 1.66
N GLY A 214 33.59 -7.00 1.90
CA GLY A 214 34.00 -6.36 3.15
C GLY A 214 33.41 -4.95 3.32
N ARG A 215 33.27 -4.19 2.23
CA ARG A 215 32.61 -2.88 2.26
C ARG A 215 31.11 -3.02 2.51
N ARG A 216 30.46 -3.99 1.87
CA ARG A 216 29.02 -4.26 2.10
C ARG A 216 28.76 -4.63 3.56
N GLU A 217 29.53 -5.57 4.10
CA GLU A 217 29.47 -5.98 5.51
C GLU A 217 29.77 -4.81 6.45
N GLY A 218 30.73 -3.95 6.11
CA GLY A 218 31.05 -2.76 6.88
C GLY A 218 29.88 -1.75 6.94
N ILE A 219 29.15 -1.53 5.85
CA ILE A 219 27.96 -0.69 5.80
C ILE A 219 26.83 -1.32 6.63
N LEU A 220 26.56 -2.61 6.46
CA LEU A 220 25.55 -3.35 7.23
C LEU A 220 25.87 -3.32 8.73
N ALA A 221 27.12 -3.57 9.12
CA ALA A 221 27.54 -3.50 10.51
C ALA A 221 27.31 -2.12 11.15
N ILE A 222 27.49 -1.02 10.39
CA ILE A 222 27.18 0.32 10.89
C ILE A 222 25.67 0.44 11.17
N VAL A 223 24.83 -0.05 10.26
CA VAL A 223 23.35 0.01 10.40
C VAL A 223 22.90 -0.81 11.59
N GLU A 224 23.42 -2.03 11.76
CA GLU A 224 23.07 -2.92 12.85
C GLU A 224 23.59 -2.47 14.23
N SER A 225 24.66 -1.65 14.26
CA SER A 225 25.34 -1.27 15.50
C SER A 225 24.54 -0.35 16.42
N ARG A 226 23.47 0.29 15.93
CA ARG A 226 22.71 1.32 16.67
C ARG A 226 21.20 1.13 16.55
N PRO A 227 20.69 -0.02 17.01
CA PRO A 227 19.26 -0.29 16.97
C PRO A 227 18.49 0.65 17.90
N VAL A 228 17.30 1.05 17.47
CA VAL A 228 16.31 1.75 18.28
C VAL A 228 15.15 0.79 18.50
N PRO A 229 15.01 0.23 19.73
CA PRO A 229 13.89 -0.65 20.03
C PRO A 229 12.58 0.13 19.95
N TYR A 230 11.49 -0.57 19.62
CA TYR A 230 10.18 0.04 19.62
C TYR A 230 9.80 0.57 21.02
N ASP A 231 9.48 1.84 21.09
CA ASP A 231 8.84 2.49 22.24
C ASP A 231 7.61 3.28 21.76
N LYS A 232 6.45 2.98 22.35
CA LYS A 232 5.18 3.57 21.89
C LYS A 232 5.18 5.09 22.01
N LYS A 233 5.67 5.65 23.12
CA LYS A 233 5.65 7.11 23.35
C LYS A 233 6.63 7.85 22.45
N GLU A 234 7.81 7.27 22.24
CA GLU A 234 8.80 7.82 21.32
C GLU A 234 8.29 7.80 19.87
N MET A 235 7.60 6.74 19.45
CA MET A 235 6.98 6.64 18.14
C MET A 235 5.85 7.65 17.96
N GLU A 236 4.96 7.82 18.94
CA GLU A 236 3.91 8.85 18.92
C GLU A 236 4.50 10.25 18.72
N TYR A 237 5.50 10.59 19.53
CA TYR A 237 6.21 11.87 19.38
C TYR A 237 6.88 12.03 18.01
N THR A 238 7.52 10.98 17.52
CA THR A 238 8.26 11.00 16.25
C THR A 238 7.33 11.15 15.05
N LEU A 239 6.21 10.42 15.03
CA LEU A 239 5.21 10.52 13.97
C LEU A 239 4.60 11.92 13.90
N GLY A 240 4.23 12.50 15.05
CA GLY A 240 3.72 13.87 15.13
C GLY A 240 4.74 14.93 14.70
N LYS A 241 6.03 14.70 14.96
CA LYS A 241 7.12 15.58 14.50
C LYS A 241 7.33 15.53 12.98
N ILE A 242 7.13 14.37 12.35
CA ILE A 242 7.23 14.22 10.90
C ILE A 242 6.07 14.95 10.22
N SER A 243 4.83 14.68 10.64
CA SER A 243 3.64 15.28 10.06
C SER A 243 2.44 15.20 11.03
N PRO A 244 1.67 16.29 11.21
CA PRO A 244 0.40 16.25 11.91
C PRO A 244 -0.59 15.23 11.32
N GLU A 245 -0.49 14.95 10.02
CA GLU A 245 -1.36 14.01 9.33
C GLU A 245 -1.01 12.55 9.67
N LEU A 246 0.28 12.24 9.91
CA LEU A 246 0.70 10.94 10.45
C LEU A 246 0.19 10.73 11.88
N GLU A 247 0.15 11.79 12.68
CA GLU A 247 -0.43 11.73 14.02
C GLU A 247 -1.93 11.44 13.97
N LYS A 248 -2.67 12.13 13.10
CA LYS A 248 -4.10 11.85 12.88
C LYS A 248 -4.33 10.41 12.40
N MET A 249 -3.47 9.93 11.50
CA MET A 249 -3.54 8.53 11.05
C MET A 249 -3.31 7.55 12.20
N ARG A 250 -2.31 7.81 13.06
CA ARG A 250 -2.05 7.01 14.26
C ARG A 250 -3.28 6.98 15.19
N GLU A 251 -3.86 8.15 15.46
CA GLU A 251 -5.07 8.24 16.30
C GLU A 251 -6.24 7.46 15.68
N ALA A 252 -6.47 7.61 14.38
CA ALA A 252 -7.52 6.91 13.67
C ALA A 252 -7.31 5.38 13.72
N TRP A 253 -6.07 4.91 13.53
CA TRP A 253 -5.73 3.49 13.60
C TRP A 253 -5.89 2.92 15.00
N ASP A 254 -5.26 3.57 16.00
CA ASP A 254 -5.19 3.05 17.36
C ASP A 254 -6.56 3.12 18.09
N ASN A 255 -7.46 4.01 17.65
CA ASN A 255 -8.81 4.14 18.22
C ASN A 255 -9.90 3.38 17.45
N SER A 256 -9.55 2.73 16.33
CA SER A 256 -10.49 1.94 15.53
C SER A 256 -10.13 0.45 15.52
N MET A 257 -10.93 -0.35 14.83
CA MET A 257 -10.65 -1.78 14.62
C MET A 257 -9.57 -2.05 13.56
N LEU A 258 -9.03 -1.02 12.88
CA LEU A 258 -7.90 -1.20 11.97
C LEU A 258 -6.73 -1.93 12.66
N ARG A 259 -6.44 -1.60 13.92
CA ARG A 259 -5.37 -2.23 14.70
C ARG A 259 -5.53 -3.75 14.91
N ARG A 260 -6.72 -4.29 14.64
CA ARG A 260 -7.07 -5.71 14.79
C ARG A 260 -7.51 -6.36 13.50
N SER A 261 -7.47 -5.63 12.39
CA SER A 261 -7.94 -6.10 11.10
C SER A 261 -6.76 -6.50 10.21
N SER A 262 -6.90 -7.63 9.53
CA SER A 262 -6.01 -8.04 8.44
C SER A 262 -6.83 -8.27 7.17
N LEU A 263 -6.26 -7.95 5.99
CA LEU A 263 -6.96 -8.21 4.73
C LEU A 263 -6.95 -9.69 4.39
N THR A 264 -8.04 -10.14 3.84
CA THR A 264 -8.10 -11.43 3.12
C THR A 264 -7.70 -11.22 1.65
N LEU A 265 -7.60 -12.32 0.89
CA LEU A 265 -7.38 -12.23 -0.56
C LEU A 265 -8.48 -11.46 -1.30
N MET A 266 -9.70 -11.45 -0.78
CA MET A 266 -10.81 -10.70 -1.36
C MET A 266 -10.77 -9.21 -0.98
N GLY A 267 -10.20 -8.88 0.17
CA GLY A 267 -10.05 -7.49 0.63
C GLY A 267 -8.86 -6.76 0.00
N MET A 268 -7.94 -7.51 -0.61
CA MET A 268 -6.81 -6.98 -1.39
C MET A 268 -7.23 -6.60 -2.80
#